data_38ef98e11f2284078fac122a23634515
#
_entry.id   38ef98e11f2284078fac122a23634515
#
_cell.length_a   1.000
_cell.length_b   1.000
_cell.length_c   1.000
_cell.angle_alpha   90.00
_cell.angle_beta   90.00
_cell.angle_gamma   90.00
#
_symmetry.space_group_name_H-M   'P 1'
#
loop_
_entity.id
_entity.type
_entity.pdbx_description
1 polymer ?
#
loop_
_entity_poly.entity_id
_entity_poly.type
_entity_poly.pdbx_seq_one_letter_code
_entity_poly.pdbx_strand_id
1 'polypeptide(L)'
;MAAVVCVTGAGGFIGSWIVKLLLAHGYAVRGTSRRADDPKNAHLWALDGAAERLTMVRVDLLDRATLRAAFDGCHGVIHTASPMHDTPVSISARLDPRGWYLRRKEAHAFLAHPSRVRQEEIIEPVITGTRNVVEVATDAGVRRVVLSSTIGTMYMNPHRDPDAPLDDSCWSDLDYCKKTKNWYCYAKTIAEQGAWQVARARGLDMAVVIPVVTLGELLQPTMNTSTLHILKYLTGGAKSYVNESHAYVHVRDAAEAHVRVLLAPNAGGRRYVCAERTLHRGELCRILAGLFPEYPIPTRYINSLLLHYQTNSRRRYGVGCGMDTSSKLQHQVLNTKSKFFPRVCSCFYSV
;
A
#
# COMPACT_ATOMS: atom_id res chain seq x y z
N MET A 1 -21.66 -10.74 -20.53
CA MET A 1 -21.57 -9.84 -19.35
C MET A 1 -20.11 -9.59 -19.04
N ALA A 2 -19.74 -8.37 -18.61
CA ALA A 2 -18.37 -8.06 -18.20
C ALA A 2 -17.98 -8.91 -16.98
N ALA A 3 -16.73 -9.40 -16.94
CA ALA A 3 -16.24 -10.13 -15.78
C ALA A 3 -16.23 -9.22 -14.53
N VAL A 4 -16.71 -9.73 -13.40
CA VAL A 4 -16.78 -8.98 -12.13
C VAL A 4 -15.51 -9.19 -11.33
N VAL A 5 -14.88 -8.09 -10.90
CA VAL A 5 -13.72 -8.13 -10.01
C VAL A 5 -14.11 -7.47 -8.68
N CYS A 6 -13.91 -8.18 -7.59
CA CYS A 6 -14.10 -7.59 -6.27
C CYS A 6 -12.82 -6.91 -5.79
N VAL A 7 -12.93 -5.65 -5.30
CA VAL A 7 -11.83 -4.90 -4.69
C VAL A 7 -12.18 -4.59 -3.26
N THR A 8 -11.52 -5.26 -2.31
CA THR A 8 -11.73 -4.94 -0.90
C THR A 8 -10.93 -3.70 -0.53
N GLY A 9 -11.53 -2.81 0.27
CA GLY A 9 -10.90 -1.53 0.59
C GLY A 9 -10.87 -0.55 -0.59
N ALA A 10 -11.89 -0.63 -1.46
CA ALA A 10 -12.00 0.16 -2.69
C ALA A 10 -11.82 1.68 -2.48
N GLY A 11 -12.31 2.24 -1.35
CA GLY A 11 -12.16 3.66 -1.02
C GLY A 11 -10.78 4.07 -0.47
N GLY A 12 -9.84 3.13 -0.35
CA GLY A 12 -8.47 3.41 0.08
C GLY A 12 -7.58 3.93 -1.05
N PHE A 13 -6.36 4.37 -0.73
CA PHE A 13 -5.44 5.00 -1.69
C PHE A 13 -5.14 4.12 -2.90
N ILE A 14 -4.60 2.92 -2.69
CA ILE A 14 -4.32 1.97 -3.78
C ILE A 14 -5.62 1.40 -4.34
N GLY A 15 -6.60 1.10 -3.48
CA GLY A 15 -7.90 0.53 -3.88
C GLY A 15 -8.65 1.41 -4.88
N SER A 16 -8.70 2.73 -4.66
CA SER A 16 -9.36 3.67 -5.57
C SER A 16 -8.73 3.70 -6.96
N TRP A 17 -7.41 3.63 -7.05
CA TRP A 17 -6.69 3.54 -8.33
C TRP A 17 -6.91 2.21 -9.03
N ILE A 18 -6.99 1.10 -8.27
CA ILE A 18 -7.35 -0.21 -8.83
C ILE A 18 -8.77 -0.18 -9.41
N VAL A 19 -9.74 0.37 -8.68
CA VAL A 19 -11.12 0.55 -9.18
C VAL A 19 -11.12 1.36 -10.47
N LYS A 20 -10.43 2.51 -10.50
CA LYS A 20 -10.30 3.36 -11.69
C LYS A 20 -9.75 2.59 -12.89
N LEU A 21 -8.69 1.81 -12.70
CA LEU A 21 -8.08 1.03 -13.78
C LEU A 21 -8.99 -0.10 -14.28
N LEU A 22 -9.62 -0.83 -13.37
CA LEU A 22 -10.55 -1.91 -13.74
C LEU A 22 -11.74 -1.39 -14.55
N LEU A 23 -12.32 -0.25 -14.12
CA LEU A 23 -13.41 0.41 -14.87
C LEU A 23 -12.93 0.85 -16.26
N ALA A 24 -11.74 1.43 -16.37
CA ALA A 24 -11.15 1.84 -17.64
C ALA A 24 -10.89 0.66 -18.58
N HIS A 25 -10.60 -0.54 -18.04
CA HIS A 25 -10.46 -1.79 -18.78
C HIS A 25 -11.81 -2.49 -19.08
N GLY A 26 -12.94 -1.89 -18.73
CA GLY A 26 -14.28 -2.42 -19.04
C GLY A 26 -14.79 -3.50 -18.06
N TYR A 27 -14.11 -3.74 -16.94
CA TYR A 27 -14.57 -4.67 -15.91
C TYR A 27 -15.75 -4.09 -15.12
N ALA A 28 -16.65 -4.98 -14.68
CA ALA A 28 -17.56 -4.65 -13.60
C ALA A 28 -16.81 -4.78 -12.26
N VAL A 29 -16.94 -3.78 -11.41
CA VAL A 29 -16.21 -3.71 -10.14
C VAL A 29 -17.18 -3.78 -8.97
N ARG A 30 -16.94 -4.72 -8.07
CA ARG A 30 -17.61 -4.76 -6.77
C ARG A 30 -16.63 -4.24 -5.72
N GLY A 31 -16.76 -2.94 -5.42
CA GLY A 31 -15.95 -2.29 -4.37
C GLY A 31 -16.51 -2.60 -2.98
N THR A 32 -15.63 -2.86 -1.99
CA THR A 32 -16.11 -3.08 -0.62
C THR A 32 -15.59 -2.03 0.35
N SER A 33 -16.43 -1.71 1.33
CA SER A 33 -16.11 -0.83 2.47
C SER A 33 -16.91 -1.28 3.70
N ARG A 34 -16.43 -0.98 4.91
CA ARG A 34 -17.20 -1.22 6.14
C ARG A 34 -18.51 -0.44 6.18
N ARG A 35 -18.56 0.70 5.49
CA ARG A 35 -19.75 1.52 5.24
C ARG A 35 -19.76 1.88 3.76
N ALA A 36 -20.60 1.21 2.98
CA ALA A 36 -20.65 1.39 1.53
C ALA A 36 -21.10 2.80 1.12
N ASP A 37 -22.00 3.37 1.89
CA ASP A 37 -22.61 4.70 1.74
C ASP A 37 -21.81 5.84 2.40
N ASP A 38 -20.61 5.55 2.95
CA ASP A 38 -19.76 6.56 3.58
C ASP A 38 -19.39 7.66 2.58
N PRO A 39 -19.62 8.94 2.88
CA PRO A 39 -19.23 10.06 2.02
C PRO A 39 -17.77 10.06 1.59
N LYS A 40 -16.88 9.44 2.37
CA LYS A 40 -15.48 9.25 1.98
C LYS A 40 -15.28 8.40 0.72
N ASN A 41 -16.29 7.63 0.30
CA ASN A 41 -16.26 6.83 -0.91
C ASN A 41 -16.83 7.58 -2.14
N ALA A 42 -17.33 8.82 -1.97
CA ALA A 42 -17.98 9.58 -3.05
C ALA A 42 -17.09 9.77 -4.29
N HIS A 43 -15.77 9.86 -4.11
CA HIS A 43 -14.80 9.96 -5.20
C HIS A 43 -14.82 8.76 -6.16
N LEU A 44 -15.26 7.59 -5.71
CA LEU A 44 -15.37 6.40 -6.57
C LEU A 44 -16.50 6.53 -7.59
N TRP A 45 -17.59 7.18 -7.22
CA TRP A 45 -18.75 7.40 -8.10
C TRP A 45 -18.48 8.44 -9.19
N ALA A 46 -17.46 9.29 -8.99
CA ALA A 46 -17.02 10.28 -9.98
C ALA A 46 -16.05 9.68 -11.03
N LEU A 47 -15.72 8.40 -10.93
CA LEU A 47 -14.84 7.73 -11.91
C LEU A 47 -15.60 7.39 -13.19
N ASP A 48 -14.94 7.50 -14.33
CA ASP A 48 -15.50 7.15 -15.62
C ASP A 48 -15.97 5.69 -15.64
N GLY A 49 -17.22 5.46 -16.02
CA GLY A 49 -17.85 4.15 -16.07
C GLY A 49 -18.31 3.61 -14.71
N ALA A 50 -18.22 4.41 -13.65
CA ALA A 50 -18.69 3.99 -12.33
C ALA A 50 -20.21 3.82 -12.28
N ALA A 51 -20.96 4.72 -12.92
CA ALA A 51 -22.43 4.67 -12.94
C ALA A 51 -22.98 3.33 -13.45
N GLU A 52 -22.30 2.72 -14.44
CA GLU A 52 -22.77 1.50 -15.09
C GLU A 52 -22.13 0.22 -14.52
N ARG A 53 -20.87 0.33 -14.00
CA ARG A 53 -20.05 -0.85 -13.72
C ARG A 53 -19.48 -0.91 -12.30
N LEU A 54 -19.75 0.09 -11.44
CA LEU A 54 -19.35 0.03 -10.04
C LEU A 54 -20.55 -0.31 -9.15
N THR A 55 -20.35 -1.26 -8.26
CA THR A 55 -21.28 -1.53 -7.14
C THR A 55 -20.50 -1.49 -5.85
N MET A 56 -20.94 -0.69 -4.90
CA MET A 56 -20.35 -0.65 -3.57
C MET A 56 -21.15 -1.51 -2.61
N VAL A 57 -20.47 -2.41 -1.88
CA VAL A 57 -21.11 -3.30 -0.91
C VAL A 57 -20.45 -3.17 0.47
N ARG A 58 -21.28 -3.35 1.49
CA ARG A 58 -20.79 -3.38 2.88
C ARG A 58 -20.12 -4.71 3.15
N VAL A 59 -18.89 -4.66 3.64
CA VAL A 59 -18.12 -5.84 4.07
C VAL A 59 -17.35 -5.53 5.34
N ASP A 60 -17.44 -6.42 6.31
CA ASP A 60 -16.50 -6.53 7.42
C ASP A 60 -15.62 -7.76 7.17
N LEU A 61 -14.30 -7.60 7.22
CA LEU A 61 -13.36 -8.71 7.01
C LEU A 61 -13.48 -9.82 8.06
N LEU A 62 -14.04 -9.51 9.23
CA LEU A 62 -14.30 -10.50 10.29
C LEU A 62 -15.64 -11.21 10.13
N ASP A 63 -16.52 -10.72 9.25
CA ASP A 63 -17.82 -11.33 8.96
C ASP A 63 -17.76 -12.08 7.61
N ARG A 64 -17.66 -13.41 7.72
CA ARG A 64 -17.56 -14.31 6.55
C ARG A 64 -18.81 -14.27 5.67
N ALA A 65 -19.99 -13.99 6.23
CA ALA A 65 -21.23 -13.91 5.45
C ALA A 65 -21.21 -12.71 4.51
N THR A 66 -20.75 -11.54 5.00
CA THR A 66 -20.61 -10.34 4.16
C THR A 66 -19.54 -10.52 3.08
N LEU A 67 -18.43 -11.19 3.39
CA LEU A 67 -17.41 -11.55 2.40
C LEU A 67 -17.98 -12.50 1.34
N ARG A 68 -18.74 -13.54 1.75
CA ARG A 68 -19.34 -14.50 0.81
C ARG A 68 -20.27 -13.79 -0.18
N ALA A 69 -21.16 -12.94 0.31
CA ALA A 69 -22.05 -12.15 -0.54
C ALA A 69 -21.28 -11.21 -1.51
N ALA A 70 -20.15 -10.67 -1.06
CA ALA A 70 -19.32 -9.82 -1.89
C ALA A 70 -18.53 -10.58 -2.96
N PHE A 71 -18.17 -11.83 -2.74
CA PHE A 71 -17.34 -12.62 -3.65
C PHE A 71 -18.14 -13.50 -4.61
N ASP A 72 -19.42 -13.72 -4.33
CA ASP A 72 -20.28 -14.54 -5.15
C ASP A 72 -20.35 -14.03 -6.60
N GLY A 73 -20.10 -14.93 -7.56
CA GLY A 73 -20.03 -14.61 -8.99
C GLY A 73 -18.82 -13.74 -9.41
N CYS A 74 -17.87 -13.44 -8.56
CA CYS A 74 -16.67 -12.70 -8.93
C CYS A 74 -15.65 -13.59 -9.63
N HIS A 75 -15.10 -13.08 -10.74
CA HIS A 75 -13.99 -13.73 -11.46
C HIS A 75 -12.69 -13.71 -10.65
N GLY A 76 -12.44 -12.59 -9.94
CA GLY A 76 -11.24 -12.40 -9.15
C GLY A 76 -11.45 -11.44 -7.99
N VAL A 77 -10.56 -11.51 -7.01
CA VAL A 77 -10.54 -10.62 -5.83
C VAL A 77 -9.19 -9.95 -5.73
N ILE A 78 -9.18 -8.63 -5.60
CA ILE A 78 -7.99 -7.86 -5.20
C ILE A 78 -8.20 -7.38 -3.76
N HIS A 79 -7.41 -7.92 -2.83
CA HIS A 79 -7.54 -7.63 -1.42
C HIS A 79 -6.55 -6.55 -1.00
N THR A 80 -7.03 -5.29 -0.90
CA THR A 80 -6.25 -4.16 -0.41
C THR A 80 -6.70 -3.65 0.96
N ALA A 81 -7.86 -4.11 1.45
CA ALA A 81 -8.33 -3.75 2.77
C ALA A 81 -7.37 -4.25 3.85
N SER A 82 -6.97 -3.35 4.72
CA SER A 82 -6.26 -3.69 5.95
C SER A 82 -6.86 -2.84 7.05
N PRO A 83 -7.23 -3.41 8.20
CA PRO A 83 -7.64 -2.62 9.34
C PRO A 83 -6.44 -1.82 9.85
N MET A 84 -6.23 -0.67 9.23
CA MET A 84 -5.39 0.38 9.75
C MET A 84 -6.28 1.21 10.67
N HIS A 85 -5.77 1.62 11.84
CA HIS A 85 -6.51 2.59 12.61
C HIS A 85 -6.68 3.85 11.79
N ASP A 86 -7.89 4.03 11.29
CA ASP A 86 -8.38 5.30 10.80
C ASP A 86 -8.55 6.21 12.02
N THR A 87 -7.46 6.79 12.52
CA THR A 87 -7.57 8.15 13.00
C THR A 87 -7.60 8.98 11.73
N PRO A 88 -8.80 9.34 11.22
CA PRO A 88 -8.87 10.18 10.04
C PRO A 88 -8.27 11.50 10.47
N VAL A 89 -7.12 11.85 9.94
CA VAL A 89 -6.77 13.26 9.83
C VAL A 89 -7.75 13.79 8.79
N SER A 90 -8.96 14.12 9.26
CA SER A 90 -9.90 14.86 8.44
C SER A 90 -9.20 16.18 8.13
N ILE A 91 -8.92 16.42 6.87
CA ILE A 91 -8.47 17.71 6.38
C ILE A 91 -9.69 18.64 6.36
N SER A 92 -10.32 18.82 7.52
CA SER A 92 -11.19 19.97 7.77
C SER A 92 -10.36 21.17 8.26
N ALA A 93 -9.04 21.08 8.18
CA ALA A 93 -8.17 22.21 8.31
C ALA A 93 -8.55 23.19 7.20
N ARG A 94 -9.19 24.29 7.56
CA ARG A 94 -9.44 25.42 6.65
C ARG A 94 -8.10 25.74 5.99
N LEU A 95 -8.03 25.42 4.70
CA LEU A 95 -6.94 25.83 3.84
C LEU A 95 -6.85 27.35 3.94
N ASP A 96 -5.66 27.88 4.26
CA ASP A 96 -5.32 29.27 3.95
C ASP A 96 -5.69 29.51 2.48
N PRO A 97 -6.13 30.73 2.07
CA PRO A 97 -6.42 31.07 0.68
C PRO A 97 -5.31 30.73 -0.31
N ARG A 98 -4.10 30.39 0.18
CA ARG A 98 -2.97 29.84 -0.55
C ARG A 98 -2.87 28.31 -0.51
N GLY A 99 -3.85 27.62 0.08
CA GLY A 99 -4.05 26.17 -0.08
C GLY A 99 -3.24 25.23 0.81
N TRP A 100 -2.37 25.69 1.75
CA TRP A 100 -1.30 24.80 2.25
C TRP A 100 -1.00 24.83 3.77
N TYR A 101 -1.87 25.31 4.63
CA TYR A 101 -1.59 25.35 6.07
C TYR A 101 -2.38 24.32 6.88
N LEU A 102 -1.79 23.14 7.11
CA LEU A 102 -2.12 22.33 8.28
C LEU A 102 -1.64 23.09 9.53
N ARG A 103 -2.55 23.40 10.44
CA ARG A 103 -2.16 24.04 11.70
C ARG A 103 -1.11 23.17 12.38
N ARG A 104 0.03 23.76 12.71
CA ARG A 104 1.21 23.16 13.32
C ARG A 104 0.88 22.22 14.52
N LYS A 105 -0.21 22.47 15.24
CA LYS A 105 -0.68 21.65 16.38
C LYS A 105 -1.28 20.30 15.96
N GLU A 106 -1.98 20.21 14.83
CA GLU A 106 -2.64 18.97 14.37
C GLU A 106 -1.63 18.00 13.73
N ALA A 107 -0.66 18.52 12.99
CA ALA A 107 0.46 17.73 12.48
C ALA A 107 1.34 17.18 13.61
N HIS A 108 1.57 17.97 14.68
CA HIS A 108 2.30 17.52 15.88
C HIS A 108 1.53 16.45 16.67
N ALA A 109 0.22 16.55 16.82
CA ALA A 109 -0.59 15.55 17.52
C ALA A 109 -0.56 14.19 16.82
N PHE A 110 -0.55 14.17 15.49
CA PHE A 110 -0.43 12.93 14.71
C PHE A 110 0.98 12.32 14.78
N LEU A 111 2.02 13.15 14.77
CA LEU A 111 3.42 12.71 14.85
C LEU A 111 3.86 12.34 16.27
N ALA A 112 3.18 12.88 17.30
CA ALA A 112 3.52 12.68 18.72
C ALA A 112 2.84 11.46 19.36
N HIS A 113 1.86 10.83 18.71
CA HIS A 113 1.27 9.60 19.19
C HIS A 113 1.79 8.38 18.43
N PRO A 114 2.77 7.66 18.99
CA PRO A 114 2.69 6.23 18.93
C PRO A 114 1.47 5.89 19.79
N SER A 115 0.28 5.88 19.19
CA SER A 115 -0.91 5.42 19.86
C SER A 115 -0.54 4.10 20.54
N ARG A 116 -0.75 4.00 21.84
CA ARG A 116 -0.91 2.75 22.57
C ARG A 116 -2.19 2.09 22.06
N VAL A 117 -2.25 1.86 20.77
CA VAL A 117 -3.22 0.95 20.20
C VAL A 117 -2.85 -0.39 20.79
N ARG A 118 -3.75 -0.98 21.51
CA ARG A 118 -3.51 -2.28 22.12
C ARG A 118 -3.13 -3.22 20.99
N GLN A 119 -2.04 -3.91 21.19
CA GLN A 119 -1.45 -4.87 20.25
C GLN A 119 -2.52 -5.77 19.61
N GLU A 120 -3.47 -6.22 20.41
CA GLU A 120 -4.61 -7.07 20.05
C GLU A 120 -5.59 -6.39 19.07
N GLU A 121 -5.75 -5.07 19.15
CA GLU A 121 -6.69 -4.32 18.32
C GLU A 121 -6.23 -4.19 16.85
N ILE A 122 -4.91 -4.37 16.58
CA ILE A 122 -4.36 -4.31 15.21
C ILE A 122 -4.06 -5.71 14.68
N ILE A 123 -3.42 -6.55 15.49
CA ILE A 123 -2.84 -7.80 15.02
C ILE A 123 -3.94 -8.77 14.58
N GLU A 124 -4.88 -9.05 15.48
CA GLU A 124 -5.91 -10.06 15.26
C GLU A 124 -6.81 -9.72 14.05
N PRO A 125 -7.34 -8.50 13.89
CA PRO A 125 -8.15 -8.17 12.72
C PRO A 125 -7.41 -8.28 11.39
N VAL A 126 -6.09 -7.99 11.35
CA VAL A 126 -5.29 -8.14 10.13
C VAL A 126 -5.12 -9.60 9.76
N ILE A 127 -4.78 -10.45 10.73
CA ILE A 127 -4.53 -11.88 10.52
C ILE A 127 -5.83 -12.58 10.14
N THR A 128 -6.85 -12.47 10.99
CA THR A 128 -8.15 -13.13 10.82
C THR A 128 -8.88 -12.61 9.58
N GLY A 129 -8.87 -11.30 9.37
CA GLY A 129 -9.50 -10.71 8.17
C GLY A 129 -8.87 -11.18 6.87
N THR A 130 -7.53 -11.23 6.78
CA THR A 130 -6.84 -11.74 5.58
C THR A 130 -7.12 -13.23 5.37
N ARG A 131 -7.10 -14.02 6.42
CA ARG A 131 -7.45 -15.45 6.38
C ARG A 131 -8.87 -15.67 5.87
N ASN A 132 -9.85 -14.96 6.43
CA ASN A 132 -11.25 -15.05 6.00
C ASN A 132 -11.41 -14.73 4.52
N VAL A 133 -10.72 -13.69 4.01
CA VAL A 133 -10.76 -13.34 2.59
C VAL A 133 -10.32 -14.51 1.71
N VAL A 134 -9.20 -15.16 2.04
CA VAL A 134 -8.66 -16.27 1.23
C VAL A 134 -9.57 -17.50 1.32
N GLU A 135 -10.04 -17.85 2.52
CA GLU A 135 -10.95 -18.98 2.71
C GLU A 135 -12.28 -18.77 1.99
N VAL A 136 -12.92 -17.61 2.18
CA VAL A 136 -14.22 -17.31 1.57
C VAL A 136 -14.12 -17.15 0.06
N ALA A 137 -13.02 -16.60 -0.46
CA ALA A 137 -12.79 -16.52 -1.91
C ALA A 137 -12.69 -17.93 -2.54
N THR A 138 -12.04 -18.87 -1.85
CA THR A 138 -12.00 -20.27 -2.27
C THR A 138 -13.41 -20.89 -2.26
N ASP A 139 -14.17 -20.70 -1.17
CA ASP A 139 -15.55 -21.22 -1.03
C ASP A 139 -16.50 -20.64 -2.08
N ALA A 140 -16.23 -19.41 -2.55
CA ALA A 140 -17.00 -18.72 -3.58
C ALA A 140 -16.58 -19.11 -5.01
N GLY A 141 -15.56 -19.96 -5.18
CA GLY A 141 -15.05 -20.36 -6.49
C GLY A 141 -14.35 -19.24 -7.27
N VAL A 142 -13.80 -18.25 -6.56
CA VAL A 142 -13.02 -17.17 -7.17
C VAL A 142 -11.79 -17.75 -7.87
N ARG A 143 -11.57 -17.38 -9.12
CA ARG A 143 -10.47 -17.92 -9.93
C ARG A 143 -9.09 -17.53 -9.37
N ARG A 144 -8.91 -16.26 -8.97
CA ARG A 144 -7.64 -15.74 -8.43
C ARG A 144 -7.86 -14.69 -7.35
N VAL A 145 -7.04 -14.77 -6.31
CA VAL A 145 -6.90 -13.71 -5.31
C VAL A 145 -5.55 -13.02 -5.46
N VAL A 146 -5.55 -11.70 -5.58
CA VAL A 146 -4.35 -10.86 -5.48
C VAL A 146 -4.34 -10.16 -4.14
N LEU A 147 -3.43 -10.56 -3.26
CA LEU A 147 -3.25 -9.97 -1.94
C LEU A 147 -2.29 -8.77 -2.02
N SER A 148 -2.72 -7.61 -1.57
CA SER A 148 -1.84 -6.46 -1.34
C SER A 148 -1.12 -6.63 0.00
N SER A 149 0.17 -6.90 -0.05
CA SER A 149 1.03 -6.99 1.12
C SER A 149 1.80 -5.67 1.33
N THR A 150 3.00 -5.72 1.88
CA THR A 150 3.85 -4.55 2.14
C THR A 150 5.31 -4.96 2.18
N ILE A 151 6.21 -4.06 1.83
CA ILE A 151 7.65 -4.26 2.03
C ILE A 151 7.99 -4.62 3.49
N GLY A 152 7.13 -4.24 4.44
CA GLY A 152 7.25 -4.61 5.86
C GLY A 152 7.28 -6.11 6.14
N THR A 153 6.85 -6.95 5.19
CA THR A 153 6.93 -8.42 5.32
C THR A 153 8.29 -9.00 4.92
N MET A 154 9.24 -8.17 4.47
CA MET A 154 10.48 -8.63 3.86
C MET A 154 11.76 -8.18 4.56
N TYR A 155 11.80 -6.95 5.12
CA TYR A 155 13.08 -6.33 5.51
C TYR A 155 13.46 -6.43 6.98
N MET A 156 12.52 -6.75 7.86
CA MET A 156 12.75 -6.83 9.32
C MET A 156 13.45 -8.15 9.70
N ASN A 157 14.67 -8.36 9.24
CA ASN A 157 15.46 -9.55 9.56
C ASN A 157 16.89 -9.14 9.93
N PRO A 158 17.33 -9.33 11.20
CA PRO A 158 18.65 -8.92 11.68
C PRO A 158 19.77 -9.80 11.13
N HIS A 159 19.47 -11.01 10.66
CA HIS A 159 20.44 -11.96 10.16
C HIS A 159 20.65 -11.88 8.65
N ARG A 160 19.90 -11.00 7.98
CA ARG A 160 20.06 -10.81 6.54
C ARG A 160 21.34 -10.04 6.23
N ASP A 161 22.06 -10.46 5.21
CA ASP A 161 23.15 -9.66 4.65
C ASP A 161 22.65 -8.27 4.26
N PRO A 162 23.18 -7.18 4.85
CA PRO A 162 22.75 -5.83 4.55
C PRO A 162 22.99 -5.42 3.10
N ASP A 163 23.97 -6.03 2.41
CA ASP A 163 24.33 -5.71 1.03
C ASP A 163 23.56 -6.55 0.00
N ALA A 164 22.94 -7.66 0.43
CA ALA A 164 22.09 -8.45 -0.44
C ALA A 164 20.79 -7.70 -0.81
N PRO A 165 20.37 -7.76 -2.09
CA PRO A 165 19.08 -7.19 -2.50
C PRO A 165 17.92 -7.92 -1.81
N LEU A 166 16.79 -7.22 -1.63
CA LEU A 166 15.52 -7.85 -1.24
C LEU A 166 14.88 -8.45 -2.49
N ASP A 167 14.57 -9.74 -2.42
CA ASP A 167 13.84 -10.47 -3.44
C ASP A 167 12.57 -11.12 -2.87
N ASP A 168 11.83 -11.84 -3.69
CA ASP A 168 10.55 -12.47 -3.34
C ASP A 168 10.66 -13.61 -2.32
N SER A 169 11.87 -14.13 -2.06
CA SER A 169 12.14 -15.14 -1.02
C SER A 169 12.30 -14.54 0.38
N CYS A 170 12.56 -13.23 0.48
CA CYS A 170 12.83 -12.55 1.74
C CYS A 170 11.59 -12.48 2.66
N TRP A 171 11.82 -12.78 3.94
CA TRP A 171 10.80 -12.64 4.99
C TRP A 171 11.33 -11.88 6.19
N SER A 172 10.45 -11.09 6.78
CA SER A 172 10.70 -10.46 8.08
C SER A 172 10.69 -11.50 9.19
N ASP A 173 11.65 -11.39 10.10
CA ASP A 173 11.75 -12.20 11.30
C ASP A 173 10.71 -11.74 12.33
N LEU A 174 9.88 -12.67 12.77
CA LEU A 174 8.75 -12.37 13.67
C LEU A 174 9.21 -11.99 15.08
N ASP A 175 10.27 -12.63 15.59
CA ASP A 175 10.78 -12.35 16.92
C ASP A 175 11.51 -11.00 16.94
N TYR A 176 12.21 -10.66 15.86
CA TYR A 176 12.77 -9.34 15.69
C TYR A 176 11.69 -8.25 15.59
N CYS A 177 10.61 -8.50 14.86
CA CYS A 177 9.45 -7.59 14.82
C CYS A 177 8.87 -7.36 16.23
N LYS A 178 8.70 -8.40 17.04
CA LYS A 178 8.25 -8.30 18.44
C LYS A 178 9.25 -7.51 19.29
N LYS A 179 10.54 -7.87 19.22
CA LYS A 179 11.63 -7.23 19.98
C LYS A 179 11.70 -5.71 19.70
N THR A 180 11.50 -5.32 18.44
CA THR A 180 11.51 -3.93 18.00
C THR A 180 10.13 -3.26 18.14
N LYS A 181 9.11 -3.97 18.63
CA LYS A 181 7.72 -3.52 18.74
C LYS A 181 7.13 -3.02 17.42
N ASN A 182 7.59 -3.57 16.29
CA ASN A 182 7.04 -3.25 14.98
C ASN A 182 5.84 -4.18 14.68
N TRP A 183 4.74 -3.91 15.37
CA TRP A 183 3.53 -4.73 15.33
C TRP A 183 2.86 -4.76 13.95
N TYR A 184 3.04 -3.70 13.17
CA TYR A 184 2.55 -3.65 11.79
C TYR A 184 3.25 -4.69 10.92
N CYS A 185 4.59 -4.70 10.88
CA CYS A 185 5.36 -5.70 10.13
C CYS A 185 5.07 -7.12 10.63
N TYR A 186 4.96 -7.29 11.95
CA TYR A 186 4.60 -8.56 12.58
C TYR A 186 3.25 -9.09 12.07
N ALA A 187 2.20 -8.29 12.19
CA ALA A 187 0.84 -8.70 11.80
C ALA A 187 0.74 -8.98 10.30
N LYS A 188 1.33 -8.12 9.45
CA LYS A 188 1.31 -8.30 8.00
C LYS A 188 2.10 -9.52 7.56
N THR A 189 3.22 -9.85 8.23
CA THR A 189 4.01 -11.05 7.92
C THR A 189 3.22 -12.32 8.24
N ILE A 190 2.63 -12.41 9.42
CA ILE A 190 1.78 -13.56 9.81
C ILE A 190 0.58 -13.69 8.87
N ALA A 191 -0.09 -12.58 8.58
CA ALA A 191 -1.26 -12.60 7.71
C ALA A 191 -0.93 -13.10 6.31
N GLU A 192 0.18 -12.66 5.72
CA GLU A 192 0.62 -13.12 4.39
C GLU A 192 1.02 -14.60 4.42
N GLN A 193 1.80 -15.02 5.42
CA GLN A 193 2.19 -16.43 5.57
C GLN A 193 0.97 -17.34 5.76
N GLY A 194 0.01 -16.93 6.61
CA GLY A 194 -1.25 -17.64 6.82
C GLY A 194 -2.10 -17.71 5.53
N ALA A 195 -2.17 -16.63 4.77
CA ALA A 195 -2.83 -16.61 3.48
C ALA A 195 -2.23 -17.63 2.49
N TRP A 196 -0.89 -17.71 2.42
CA TRP A 196 -0.19 -18.71 1.60
C TRP A 196 -0.48 -20.15 2.04
N GLN A 197 -0.53 -20.40 3.36
CA GLN A 197 -0.88 -21.73 3.89
C GLN A 197 -2.28 -22.16 3.46
N VAL A 198 -3.27 -21.28 3.61
CA VAL A 198 -4.66 -21.55 3.22
C VAL A 198 -4.76 -21.74 1.71
N ALA A 199 -4.16 -20.85 0.92
CA ALA A 199 -4.23 -20.93 -0.54
C ALA A 199 -3.65 -22.24 -1.09
N ARG A 200 -2.48 -22.67 -0.56
CA ARG A 200 -1.85 -23.95 -0.95
C ARG A 200 -2.69 -25.14 -0.51
N ALA A 201 -3.19 -25.17 0.72
CA ALA A 201 -3.99 -26.28 1.24
C ALA A 201 -5.31 -26.47 0.48
N ARG A 202 -5.85 -25.38 -0.11
CA ARG A 202 -7.16 -25.39 -0.77
C ARG A 202 -7.06 -25.25 -2.30
N GLY A 203 -5.86 -25.22 -2.87
CA GLY A 203 -5.64 -25.10 -4.32
C GLY A 203 -6.09 -23.78 -4.93
N LEU A 204 -6.15 -22.69 -4.14
CA LEU A 204 -6.49 -21.37 -4.63
C LEU A 204 -5.32 -20.75 -5.40
N ASP A 205 -5.59 -20.26 -6.61
CA ASP A 205 -4.63 -19.44 -7.35
C ASP A 205 -4.50 -18.07 -6.65
N MET A 206 -3.43 -17.89 -5.88
CA MET A 206 -3.14 -16.67 -5.16
C MET A 206 -1.80 -16.08 -5.63
N ALA A 207 -1.76 -14.76 -5.73
CA ALA A 207 -0.55 -13.98 -5.93
C ALA A 207 -0.48 -12.85 -4.92
N VAL A 208 0.73 -12.38 -4.60
CA VAL A 208 0.93 -11.29 -3.67
C VAL A 208 1.67 -10.15 -4.35
N VAL A 209 1.12 -8.94 -4.28
CA VAL A 209 1.82 -7.70 -4.67
C VAL A 209 2.31 -7.00 -3.41
N ILE A 210 3.57 -6.63 -3.41
CA ILE A 210 4.27 -6.02 -2.28
C ILE A 210 4.65 -4.58 -2.65
N PRO A 211 3.76 -3.60 -2.46
CA PRO A 211 4.10 -2.21 -2.69
C PRO A 211 5.04 -1.72 -1.59
N VAL A 212 5.95 -0.84 -2.00
CA VAL A 212 6.84 -0.08 -1.12
C VAL A 212 6.16 1.24 -0.68
N VAL A 213 6.92 2.25 -0.25
CA VAL A 213 6.33 3.57 0.06
C VAL A 213 5.66 4.11 -1.18
N THR A 214 4.33 4.08 -1.18
CA THR A 214 3.52 4.43 -2.34
C THR A 214 3.13 5.90 -2.27
N LEU A 215 3.49 6.66 -3.31
CA LEU A 215 3.23 8.08 -3.44
C LEU A 215 2.43 8.35 -4.71
N GLY A 216 1.77 9.49 -4.75
CA GLY A 216 1.04 9.90 -5.95
C GLY A 216 -0.25 10.62 -5.61
N GLU A 217 -1.01 10.91 -6.64
CA GLU A 217 -2.26 11.64 -6.59
C GLU A 217 -3.31 10.91 -5.74
N LEU A 218 -3.95 11.65 -4.84
CA LEU A 218 -5.02 11.18 -3.99
C LEU A 218 -6.35 11.26 -4.75
N LEU A 219 -7.03 10.14 -4.95
CA LEU A 219 -8.41 10.13 -5.44
C LEU A 219 -9.38 10.29 -4.27
N GLN A 220 -9.03 9.74 -3.12
CA GLN A 220 -9.82 9.83 -1.89
C GLN A 220 -9.54 11.14 -1.13
N PRO A 221 -10.51 11.63 -0.33
CA PRO A 221 -10.38 12.89 0.41
C PRO A 221 -9.44 12.82 1.63
N THR A 222 -8.99 11.63 2.02
CA THR A 222 -8.18 11.41 3.22
C THR A 222 -6.74 11.12 2.87
N MET A 223 -5.80 11.71 3.62
CA MET A 223 -4.37 11.42 3.46
C MET A 223 -4.02 10.04 4.01
N ASN A 224 -3.14 9.34 3.29
CA ASN A 224 -2.56 8.09 3.74
C ASN A 224 -1.22 8.31 4.45
N THR A 225 -0.75 7.28 5.14
CA THR A 225 0.51 7.31 5.90
C THR A 225 1.73 7.63 5.04
N SER A 226 1.77 7.14 3.79
CA SER A 226 2.90 7.40 2.87
C SER A 226 2.95 8.87 2.44
N THR A 227 1.80 9.49 2.17
CA THR A 227 1.72 10.92 1.87
C THR A 227 2.14 11.77 3.08
N LEU A 228 1.67 11.40 4.28
CA LEU A 228 2.08 12.07 5.52
C LEU A 228 3.58 11.95 5.78
N HIS A 229 4.21 10.85 5.36
CA HIS A 229 5.65 10.68 5.45
C HIS A 229 6.43 11.76 4.67
N ILE A 230 5.91 12.24 3.55
CA ILE A 230 6.50 13.34 2.78
C ILE A 230 6.09 14.70 3.35
N LEU A 231 4.82 14.85 3.68
CA LEU A 231 4.25 16.11 4.13
C LEU A 231 4.95 16.68 5.37
N LYS A 232 5.42 15.82 6.29
CA LYS A 232 6.18 16.25 7.47
C LYS A 232 7.45 17.05 7.14
N TYR A 233 8.07 16.78 5.99
CA TYR A 233 9.24 17.54 5.53
C TYR A 233 8.82 18.89 4.95
N LEU A 234 7.74 18.93 4.18
CA LEU A 234 7.22 20.16 3.58
C LEU A 234 6.70 21.12 4.65
N THR A 235 5.95 20.65 5.63
CA THR A 235 5.34 21.50 6.67
C THR A 235 6.31 21.95 7.77
N GLY A 236 7.58 21.56 7.69
CA GLY A 236 8.55 21.86 8.75
C GLY A 236 8.28 21.11 10.06
N GLY A 237 7.39 20.13 10.05
CA GLY A 237 7.13 19.23 11.17
C GLY A 237 8.36 18.38 11.54
N ALA A 238 9.17 18.03 10.55
CA ALA A 238 10.45 17.39 10.74
C ALA A 238 11.59 18.41 10.60
N LYS A 239 12.39 18.58 11.64
CA LYS A 239 13.59 19.48 11.65
C LYS A 239 14.84 18.82 11.09
N SER A 240 14.80 17.51 10.97
CA SER A 240 15.88 16.66 10.48
C SER A 240 15.29 15.40 9.82
N TYR A 241 16.09 14.68 9.08
CA TYR A 241 15.71 13.38 8.55
C TYR A 241 16.55 12.27 9.18
N VAL A 242 16.03 11.04 9.18
CA VAL A 242 16.73 9.86 9.67
C VAL A 242 17.69 9.35 8.60
N ASN A 243 18.85 8.84 8.99
CA ASN A 243 19.86 8.27 8.09
C ASN A 243 19.41 6.88 7.59
N GLU A 244 18.44 6.86 6.69
CA GLU A 244 17.81 5.66 6.15
C GLU A 244 17.48 5.83 4.66
N SER A 245 17.39 4.69 3.96
CA SER A 245 16.91 4.62 2.59
C SER A 245 15.55 3.92 2.52
N HIS A 246 14.68 4.38 1.65
CA HIS A 246 13.39 3.75 1.37
C HIS A 246 13.20 3.55 -0.12
N ALA A 247 12.53 2.47 -0.48
CA ALA A 247 12.03 2.28 -1.83
C ALA A 247 10.69 2.99 -2.01
N TYR A 248 10.49 3.55 -3.19
CA TYR A 248 9.29 4.32 -3.56
C TYR A 248 8.69 3.79 -4.85
N VAL A 249 7.37 3.93 -4.96
CA VAL A 249 6.60 3.58 -6.17
C VAL A 249 5.46 4.59 -6.35
N HIS A 250 5.10 4.86 -7.59
CA HIS A 250 3.93 5.67 -7.89
C HIS A 250 2.64 4.83 -7.73
N VAL A 251 1.56 5.43 -7.19
CA VAL A 251 0.31 4.73 -6.91
C VAL A 251 -0.34 4.11 -8.15
N ARG A 252 -0.21 4.76 -9.31
CA ARG A 252 -0.71 4.21 -10.59
C ARG A 252 0.02 2.93 -10.96
N ASP A 253 1.33 2.88 -10.77
CA ASP A 253 2.15 1.70 -11.07
C ASP A 253 1.86 0.58 -10.06
N ALA A 254 1.66 0.93 -8.78
CA ALA A 254 1.23 -0.03 -7.78
C ALA A 254 -0.15 -0.63 -8.12
N ALA A 255 -1.12 0.20 -8.50
CA ALA A 255 -2.44 -0.26 -8.91
C ALA A 255 -2.39 -1.10 -10.20
N GLU A 256 -1.62 -0.66 -11.19
CA GLU A 256 -1.40 -1.39 -12.45
C GLU A 256 -0.78 -2.77 -12.19
N ALA A 257 0.19 -2.87 -11.26
CA ALA A 257 0.77 -4.16 -10.87
C ALA A 257 -0.28 -5.12 -10.34
N HIS A 258 -1.21 -4.67 -9.48
CA HIS A 258 -2.29 -5.52 -8.98
C HIS A 258 -3.22 -6.00 -10.08
N VAL A 259 -3.60 -5.12 -11.01
CA VAL A 259 -4.48 -5.47 -12.13
C VAL A 259 -3.79 -6.45 -13.07
N ARG A 260 -2.52 -6.20 -13.43
CA ARG A 260 -1.75 -7.11 -14.30
C ARG A 260 -1.55 -8.48 -13.68
N VAL A 261 -1.22 -8.55 -12.38
CA VAL A 261 -1.07 -9.81 -11.65
C VAL A 261 -2.38 -10.57 -11.58
N LEU A 262 -3.53 -9.88 -11.47
CA LEU A 262 -4.84 -10.53 -11.54
C LEU A 262 -5.08 -11.18 -12.91
N LEU A 263 -4.71 -10.50 -13.99
CA LEU A 263 -5.06 -10.89 -15.37
C LEU A 263 -4.04 -11.84 -16.03
N ALA A 264 -2.77 -11.78 -15.60
CA ALA A 264 -1.72 -12.57 -16.23
C ALA A 264 -1.91 -14.07 -15.99
N PRO A 265 -1.85 -14.94 -17.03
CA PRO A 265 -2.20 -16.36 -16.91
C PRO A 265 -1.37 -17.12 -15.88
N ASN A 266 -0.08 -16.82 -15.74
CA ASN A 266 0.87 -17.58 -14.89
C ASN A 266 1.39 -16.78 -13.70
N ALA A 267 0.59 -15.86 -13.15
CA ALA A 267 1.02 -15.00 -12.06
C ALA A 267 0.83 -15.61 -10.67
N GLY A 268 0.05 -16.67 -10.54
CA GLY A 268 -0.19 -17.32 -9.25
C GLY A 268 1.04 -17.98 -8.64
N GLY A 269 0.98 -18.20 -7.33
CA GLY A 269 2.05 -18.83 -6.57
C GLY A 269 3.28 -17.95 -6.31
N ARG A 270 3.23 -16.65 -6.62
CA ARG A 270 4.40 -15.74 -6.58
C ARG A 270 4.14 -14.47 -5.76
N ARG A 271 5.24 -13.87 -5.31
CA ARG A 271 5.30 -12.55 -4.66
C ARG A 271 5.93 -11.54 -5.63
N TYR A 272 5.33 -10.38 -5.79
CA TYR A 272 5.76 -9.34 -6.73
C TYR A 272 6.11 -8.05 -5.97
N VAL A 273 7.39 -7.75 -5.87
CA VAL A 273 7.84 -6.48 -5.26
C VAL A 273 7.59 -5.34 -6.24
N CYS A 274 6.80 -4.37 -5.80
CA CYS A 274 6.45 -3.22 -6.61
C CYS A 274 7.18 -1.97 -6.13
N ALA A 275 8.34 -1.70 -6.76
CA ALA A 275 9.23 -0.59 -6.44
C ALA A 275 9.76 0.05 -7.73
N GLU A 276 9.90 1.37 -7.75
CA GLU A 276 10.53 2.09 -8.87
C GLU A 276 12.00 2.38 -8.56
N ARG A 277 12.26 3.02 -7.41
CA ARG A 277 13.61 3.35 -6.99
C ARG A 277 13.76 3.40 -5.48
N THR A 278 15.02 3.29 -5.04
CA THR A 278 15.40 3.50 -3.65
C THR A 278 16.11 4.85 -3.53
N LEU A 279 15.68 5.65 -2.57
CA LEU A 279 16.28 6.94 -2.27
C LEU A 279 16.68 6.99 -0.78
N HIS A 280 17.87 7.51 -0.52
CA HIS A 280 18.22 7.96 0.81
C HIS A 280 17.37 9.17 1.20
N ARG A 281 16.95 9.29 2.45
CA ARG A 281 16.08 10.40 2.90
C ARG A 281 16.69 11.79 2.66
N GLY A 282 18.02 11.92 2.72
CA GLY A 282 18.71 13.15 2.36
C GLY A 282 18.60 13.49 0.86
N GLU A 283 18.58 12.48 0.00
CA GLU A 283 18.33 12.66 -1.42
C GLU A 283 16.89 13.09 -1.69
N LEU A 284 15.94 12.42 -1.01
CA LEU A 284 14.53 12.84 -1.04
C LEU A 284 14.36 14.30 -0.60
N CYS A 285 14.97 14.71 0.52
CA CYS A 285 14.91 16.09 1.00
C CYS A 285 15.53 17.08 -0.02
N ARG A 286 16.64 16.72 -0.66
CA ARG A 286 17.23 17.58 -1.73
C ARG A 286 16.29 17.74 -2.92
N ILE A 287 15.63 16.66 -3.33
CA ILE A 287 14.64 16.70 -4.41
C ILE A 287 13.47 17.60 -4.02
N LEU A 288 12.92 17.41 -2.80
CA LEU A 288 11.83 18.25 -2.31
C LEU A 288 12.21 19.73 -2.23
N ALA A 289 13.44 20.05 -1.77
CA ALA A 289 13.91 21.43 -1.69
C ALA A 289 14.08 22.08 -3.09
N GLY A 290 14.45 21.29 -4.09
CA GLY A 290 14.52 21.76 -5.47
C GLY A 290 13.16 22.02 -6.11
N LEU A 291 12.13 21.24 -5.71
CA LEU A 291 10.77 21.36 -6.23
C LEU A 291 9.93 22.39 -5.48
N PHE A 292 10.23 22.58 -4.21
CA PHE A 292 9.46 23.41 -3.28
C PHE A 292 10.41 24.28 -2.43
N PRO A 293 11.13 25.22 -3.07
CA PRO A 293 12.16 26.01 -2.38
C PRO A 293 11.61 26.93 -1.28
N GLU A 294 10.31 27.23 -1.29
CA GLU A 294 9.61 28.05 -0.31
C GLU A 294 9.34 27.31 1.02
N TYR A 295 9.52 25.98 1.04
CA TYR A 295 9.23 25.18 2.25
C TYR A 295 10.49 24.89 3.06
N PRO A 296 10.36 24.78 4.41
CA PRO A 296 11.50 24.59 5.32
C PRO A 296 11.99 23.13 5.33
N ILE A 297 12.44 22.62 4.20
CA ILE A 297 12.91 21.23 4.05
C ILE A 297 14.17 21.02 4.90
N PRO A 298 14.27 19.96 5.72
CA PRO A 298 15.43 19.71 6.54
C PRO A 298 16.67 19.33 5.71
N THR A 299 17.81 19.96 6.07
CA THR A 299 19.12 19.71 5.44
C THR A 299 20.04 18.83 6.29
N ARG A 300 19.68 18.59 7.56
CA ARG A 300 20.49 17.84 8.52
C ARG A 300 19.85 16.48 8.82
N TYR A 301 20.66 15.46 9.03
CA TYR A 301 20.22 14.16 9.48
C TYR A 301 20.49 13.95 10.97
N ILE A 302 19.76 13.02 11.57
CA ILE A 302 20.02 12.45 12.89
C ILE A 302 20.29 10.96 12.74
N ASN A 303 21.28 10.44 13.46
CA ASN A 303 21.42 9.01 13.62
C ASN A 303 20.31 8.51 14.54
N SER A 304 19.51 7.56 14.09
CA SER A 304 18.52 6.91 14.93
C SER A 304 19.26 6.01 15.95
N LEU A 305 19.19 6.39 17.24
CA LEU A 305 19.74 5.56 18.33
C LEU A 305 18.99 4.21 18.47
N LEU A 306 17.83 4.06 17.84
CA LEU A 306 16.99 2.85 17.91
C LEU A 306 17.26 1.83 16.79
N LEU A 307 18.06 2.19 15.78
CA LEU A 307 18.30 1.36 14.60
C LEU A 307 19.80 1.22 14.32
N HIS A 308 20.56 0.69 15.29
CA HIS A 308 21.97 0.39 15.12
C HIS A 308 22.26 -0.65 14.01
N TYR A 309 21.25 -1.09 13.25
CA TYR A 309 21.37 -2.16 12.27
C TYR A 309 21.26 -1.72 10.81
N GLN A 310 21.17 -0.40 10.51
CA GLN A 310 20.94 0.02 9.13
C GLN A 310 21.93 1.05 8.56
N THR A 311 23.00 1.41 9.24
CA THR A 311 23.74 2.62 8.90
C THR A 311 24.98 2.43 8.02
N ASN A 312 25.34 1.23 7.59
CA ASN A 312 26.57 0.99 6.82
C ASN A 312 26.34 0.52 5.39
N SER A 313 25.31 0.98 4.69
CA SER A 313 25.33 0.73 3.25
C SER A 313 24.53 1.77 2.50
N ARG A 314 25.06 2.19 1.38
CA ARG A 314 24.30 2.63 0.22
C ARG A 314 23.38 1.46 -0.19
N ARG A 315 22.33 1.20 0.60
CA ARG A 315 21.43 0.07 0.35
C ARG A 315 20.76 0.28 -0.99
N ARG A 316 21.27 -0.41 -1.96
CA ARG A 316 20.55 -0.66 -3.21
C ARG A 316 19.53 -1.75 -2.85
N TYR A 317 18.25 -1.40 -2.75
CA TYR A 317 17.22 -2.39 -2.99
C TYR A 317 17.34 -2.73 -4.47
N GLY A 318 18.08 -3.77 -4.78
CA GLY A 318 18.08 -4.32 -6.12
C GLY A 318 16.64 -4.75 -6.41
N VAL A 319 16.04 -4.21 -7.44
CA VAL A 319 14.78 -4.72 -7.98
C VAL A 319 15.16 -6.00 -8.74
N GLY A 320 15.52 -7.01 -7.98
CA GLY A 320 15.64 -8.38 -8.47
C GLY A 320 14.25 -8.97 -8.46
N CYS A 321 13.47 -8.68 -9.48
CA CYS A 321 12.28 -9.45 -9.75
C CYS A 321 12.77 -10.84 -10.18
N GLY A 322 12.63 -11.85 -9.32
CA GLY A 322 12.88 -13.25 -9.64
C GLY A 322 11.88 -13.81 -10.64
N MET A 323 11.66 -13.11 -11.74
CA MET A 323 10.93 -13.61 -12.88
C MET A 323 11.93 -14.08 -13.92
N ASP A 324 11.70 -15.27 -14.42
CA ASP A 324 12.42 -15.83 -15.55
C ASP A 324 12.54 -14.78 -16.68
N THR A 325 13.78 -14.51 -17.11
CA THR A 325 14.12 -13.49 -18.09
C THR A 325 13.51 -13.72 -19.47
N SER A 326 12.80 -14.83 -19.68
CA SER A 326 12.15 -15.19 -20.94
C SER A 326 10.75 -14.59 -21.13
N SER A 327 10.12 -13.98 -20.10
CA SER A 327 8.76 -13.47 -20.23
C SER A 327 8.73 -11.96 -20.50
N LYS A 328 8.09 -11.55 -21.60
CA LYS A 328 7.79 -10.15 -21.93
C LYS A 328 7.08 -9.38 -20.80
N LEU A 329 6.52 -10.08 -19.81
CA LEU A 329 5.87 -9.50 -18.65
C LEU A 329 6.87 -8.77 -17.72
N GLN A 330 8.10 -9.27 -17.58
CA GLN A 330 9.16 -8.65 -16.78
C GLN A 330 9.50 -7.23 -17.26
N HIS A 331 9.65 -7.07 -18.57
CA HIS A 331 9.96 -5.76 -19.16
C HIS A 331 8.77 -4.80 -19.15
N GLN A 332 7.53 -5.30 -19.23
CA GLN A 332 6.35 -4.44 -19.25
C GLN A 332 5.92 -3.94 -17.86
N VAL A 333 6.07 -4.73 -16.81
CA VAL A 333 5.73 -4.30 -15.42
C VAL A 333 6.75 -3.32 -14.86
N LEU A 334 8.04 -3.42 -15.27
CA LEU A 334 9.15 -2.63 -14.74
C LEU A 334 9.54 -1.43 -15.62
N ASN A 335 9.13 -1.39 -16.90
CA ASN A 335 9.58 -0.40 -17.86
C ASN A 335 8.56 0.71 -18.16
N THR A 336 7.69 1.05 -17.21
CA THR A 336 7.07 2.36 -17.28
C THR A 336 8.14 3.38 -16.92
N LYS A 337 8.76 3.98 -17.92
CA LYS A 337 9.58 5.20 -17.82
C LYS A 337 8.69 6.36 -17.37
N SER A 338 8.01 6.20 -16.22
CA SER A 338 7.28 7.28 -15.62
C SER A 338 8.30 8.22 -14.99
N LYS A 339 8.30 9.46 -15.40
CA LYS A 339 9.04 10.52 -14.69
C LYS A 339 8.38 10.70 -13.34
N PHE A 340 8.78 9.86 -12.36
CA PHE A 340 8.18 9.73 -11.03
C PHE A 340 8.00 11.09 -10.34
N PHE A 341 9.03 11.91 -10.32
CA PHE A 341 8.99 13.19 -9.61
C PHE A 341 8.08 14.24 -10.22
N PRO A 342 8.06 14.48 -11.54
CA PRO A 342 7.07 15.39 -12.13
C PRO A 342 5.61 14.94 -11.92
N ARG A 343 5.35 13.62 -11.81
CA ARG A 343 4.01 13.09 -11.51
C ARG A 343 3.64 13.17 -10.03
N VAL A 344 4.61 13.06 -9.12
CA VAL A 344 4.39 13.31 -7.69
C VAL A 344 4.09 14.79 -7.45
N CYS A 345 4.73 15.70 -8.19
CA CYS A 345 4.47 17.14 -8.10
C CYS A 345 3.04 17.50 -8.51
N SER A 346 2.47 16.86 -9.55
CA SER A 346 1.08 17.12 -9.95
C SER A 346 0.09 16.83 -8.83
N CYS A 347 0.45 15.96 -7.87
CA CYS A 347 -0.37 15.65 -6.71
C CYS A 347 -0.45 16.81 -5.71
N PHE A 348 0.52 17.70 -5.72
CA PHE A 348 0.53 18.86 -4.81
C PHE A 348 -0.05 20.12 -5.45
N TYR A 349 -0.30 20.12 -6.77
CA TYR A 349 -0.93 21.24 -7.49
C TYR A 349 -2.45 21.07 -7.70
N SER A 350 -2.99 19.88 -7.42
CA SER A 350 -4.40 19.54 -7.70
C SER A 350 -5.27 19.41 -6.46
N VAL A 351 -4.83 19.95 -5.30
CA VAL A 351 -5.62 19.95 -4.04
C VAL A 351 -5.98 21.37 -3.66
#